data_5243ab909bcfce9b47e360221f1a4676
#
_entry.id   5243ab909bcfce9b47e360221f1a4676
#
_cell.length_a   1.000
_cell.length_b   1.000
_cell.length_c   1.000
_cell.angle_alpha   90.00
_cell.angle_beta   90.00
_cell.angle_gamma   90.00
#
_symmetry.space_group_name_H-M   'P 1'
#
loop_
_entity.id
_entity.type
_entity.pdbx_description
1 polymer ?
#
loop_
_entity_poly.entity_id
_entity_poly.type
_entity_poly.pdbx_seq_one_letter_code
_entity_poly.pdbx_strand_id
1 'polypeptide(L)'
;MKIAFISTRGIPNNYGGFEQFAEYISVGLVRRGHEVVVYSPHFHPYREPDYKGVRIKHIYSPEKWIGSSVGSFFYDFLSLRDALKKEKFDIIYEAGYTSIVPAYIWFNVKRIKYPLFTTNMDGLEYKRTKFNRWVQKFVFWEERMAVKHSHFLIADNMGIHDYYKEKYGKESKFLAYGADIHEDYDEDILKEFGLEADGYFIVVARLEPENNLFMAIEGYLASGQYG
;
A
#
# COMPACT_ATOMS: atom_id res chain seq x y z
N MET A 1 4.52 2.62 22.10
CA MET A 1 3.45 3.34 21.40
C MET A 1 2.45 2.33 20.88
N LYS A 2 1.21 2.77 20.69
CA LYS A 2 0.15 1.96 20.09
C LYS A 2 -0.14 2.49 18.67
N ILE A 3 0.02 1.63 17.67
CA ILE A 3 0.01 2.03 16.26
C ILE A 3 -1.05 1.22 15.51
N ALA A 4 -1.89 1.90 14.73
CA ALA A 4 -2.84 1.27 13.83
C ALA A 4 -2.33 1.36 12.38
N PHE A 5 -2.46 0.27 11.62
CA PHE A 5 -2.33 0.26 10.17
C PHE A 5 -3.72 0.08 9.56
N ILE A 6 -4.12 1.03 8.73
CA ILE A 6 -5.40 0.99 8.00
C ILE A 6 -5.19 1.18 6.51
N SER A 7 -6.24 1.02 5.73
CA SER A 7 -6.21 1.11 4.25
C SER A 7 -5.30 0.06 3.60
N THR A 8 -5.15 -1.11 4.24
CA THR A 8 -4.51 -2.30 3.67
C THR A 8 -5.54 -3.38 3.40
N ARG A 9 -5.19 -4.36 2.59
CA ARG A 9 -5.98 -5.59 2.44
C ARG A 9 -5.67 -6.63 3.51
N GLY A 10 -4.94 -6.23 4.57
CA GLY A 10 -4.63 -7.05 5.74
C GLY A 10 -3.31 -7.80 5.65
N ILE A 11 -2.98 -8.47 6.75
CA ILE A 11 -1.83 -9.35 6.89
C ILE A 11 -2.26 -10.75 7.36
N PRO A 12 -1.47 -11.84 7.12
CA PRO A 12 -0.28 -11.88 6.26
C PRO A 12 -0.57 -11.50 4.81
N ASN A 13 0.47 -11.06 4.09
CA ASN A 13 0.31 -10.61 2.71
C ASN A 13 -0.27 -11.70 1.79
N ASN A 14 -1.30 -11.34 1.04
CA ASN A 14 -1.90 -12.16 0.00
C ASN A 14 -2.32 -11.35 -1.23
N TYR A 15 -1.88 -10.09 -1.33
CA TYR A 15 -2.35 -9.20 -2.39
C TYR A 15 -1.24 -8.38 -3.06
N GLY A 16 -0.48 -7.57 -2.33
CA GLY A 16 0.44 -6.64 -2.97
C GLY A 16 1.47 -5.98 -2.06
N GLY A 17 2.15 -4.97 -2.60
CA GLY A 17 3.28 -4.32 -1.93
C GLY A 17 2.92 -3.64 -0.62
N PHE A 18 1.75 -3.01 -0.51
CA PHE A 18 1.31 -2.39 0.74
C PHE A 18 1.10 -3.41 1.86
N GLU A 19 0.55 -4.58 1.55
CA GLU A 19 0.33 -5.65 2.49
C GLU A 19 1.66 -6.26 2.93
N GLN A 20 2.61 -6.43 1.99
CA GLN A 20 3.96 -6.87 2.30
C GLN A 20 4.65 -5.88 3.24
N PHE A 21 4.63 -4.61 2.90
CA PHE A 21 5.17 -3.57 3.76
C PHE A 21 4.51 -3.58 5.15
N ALA A 22 3.17 -3.63 5.21
CA ALA A 22 2.43 -3.64 6.47
C ALA A 22 2.78 -4.86 7.33
N GLU A 23 2.94 -6.04 6.73
CA GLU A 23 3.36 -7.26 7.43
C GLU A 23 4.75 -7.08 8.06
N TYR A 24 5.75 -6.72 7.26
CA TYR A 24 7.13 -6.59 7.74
C TYR A 24 7.28 -5.49 8.80
N ILE A 25 6.71 -4.32 8.55
CA ILE A 25 6.84 -3.19 9.47
C ILE A 25 6.06 -3.44 10.76
N SER A 26 4.83 -3.96 10.70
CA SER A 26 4.03 -4.23 11.90
C SER A 26 4.70 -5.26 12.81
N VAL A 27 5.20 -6.36 12.25
CA VAL A 27 5.96 -7.37 13.01
C VAL A 27 7.28 -6.80 13.56
N GLY A 28 7.98 -6.00 12.76
CA GLY A 28 9.21 -5.32 13.20
C GLY A 28 8.98 -4.34 14.34
N LEU A 29 7.84 -3.63 14.35
CA LEU A 29 7.46 -2.71 15.42
C LEU A 29 7.09 -3.47 16.69
N VAL A 30 6.38 -4.60 16.60
CA VAL A 30 6.09 -5.47 17.75
C VAL A 30 7.38 -5.96 18.39
N ARG A 31 8.35 -6.41 17.59
CA ARG A 31 9.68 -6.84 18.10
C ARG A 31 10.43 -5.70 18.82
N ARG A 32 10.11 -4.44 18.51
CA ARG A 32 10.66 -3.26 19.21
C ARG A 32 9.83 -2.80 20.40
N GLY A 33 8.84 -3.59 20.84
CA GLY A 33 8.02 -3.33 22.02
C GLY A 33 6.86 -2.35 21.79
N HIS A 34 6.40 -2.17 20.54
CA HIS A 34 5.20 -1.40 20.25
C HIS A 34 3.97 -2.31 20.21
N GLU A 35 2.81 -1.81 20.61
CA GLU A 35 1.52 -2.46 20.37
C GLU A 35 1.06 -2.07 18.96
N VAL A 36 0.84 -3.06 18.10
CA VAL A 36 0.44 -2.83 16.71
C VAL A 36 -0.86 -3.54 16.40
N VAL A 37 -1.75 -2.82 15.71
CA VAL A 37 -3.02 -3.33 15.22
C VAL A 37 -3.08 -3.12 13.71
N VAL A 38 -3.32 -4.18 12.95
CA VAL A 38 -3.57 -4.09 11.51
C VAL A 38 -5.05 -4.35 11.25
N TYR A 39 -5.67 -3.43 10.51
CA TYR A 39 -7.03 -3.59 10.04
C TYR A 39 -7.05 -4.41 8.76
N SER A 40 -7.87 -5.46 8.73
CA SER A 40 -8.03 -6.38 7.61
C SER A 40 -9.49 -6.43 7.18
N PRO A 41 -9.82 -6.55 5.88
CA PRO A 41 -11.19 -6.77 5.48
C PRO A 41 -11.71 -8.11 6.00
N HIS A 42 -13.00 -8.16 6.30
CA HIS A 42 -13.62 -9.35 6.90
C HIS A 42 -13.52 -10.62 6.04
N PHE A 43 -13.24 -10.51 4.77
CA PHE A 43 -13.06 -11.65 3.86
C PHE A 43 -11.59 -12.05 3.64
N HIS A 44 -10.64 -11.41 4.36
CA HIS A 44 -9.24 -11.80 4.32
C HIS A 44 -9.10 -13.31 4.64
N PRO A 45 -8.26 -14.08 3.92
CA PRO A 45 -8.14 -15.53 4.13
C PRO A 45 -7.66 -15.91 5.52
N TYR A 46 -6.75 -15.13 6.10
CA TYR A 46 -6.29 -15.31 7.48
C TYR A 46 -7.34 -14.76 8.45
N ARG A 47 -7.83 -15.60 9.36
CA ARG A 47 -8.96 -15.31 10.25
C ARG A 47 -8.58 -15.12 11.71
N GLU A 48 -7.35 -15.47 12.07
CA GLU A 48 -6.91 -15.38 13.45
C GLU A 48 -6.80 -13.91 13.91
N PRO A 49 -7.01 -13.63 15.18
CA PRO A 49 -6.95 -12.29 15.73
C PRO A 49 -5.52 -11.76 15.93
N ASP A 50 -4.51 -12.62 15.78
CA ASP A 50 -3.09 -12.30 15.97
C ASP A 50 -2.23 -12.92 14.87
N TYR A 51 -1.20 -12.20 14.44
CA TYR A 51 -0.17 -12.68 13.54
C TYR A 51 1.20 -12.21 14.01
N LYS A 52 2.03 -13.12 14.50
CA LYS A 52 3.39 -12.84 15.01
C LYS A 52 3.44 -11.68 16.02
N GLY A 53 2.42 -11.62 16.91
CA GLY A 53 2.27 -10.60 17.94
C GLY A 53 1.58 -9.30 17.48
N VAL A 54 1.23 -9.20 16.19
CA VAL A 54 0.43 -8.11 15.65
C VAL A 54 -1.04 -8.45 15.78
N ARG A 55 -1.81 -7.62 16.47
CA ARG A 55 -3.26 -7.82 16.58
C ARG A 55 -3.95 -7.47 15.28
N ILE A 56 -4.85 -8.34 14.82
CA ILE A 56 -5.64 -8.13 13.59
C ILE A 56 -7.08 -7.79 13.96
N LYS A 57 -7.61 -6.77 13.30
CA LYS A 57 -9.02 -6.40 13.37
C LYS A 57 -9.70 -6.58 12.03
N HIS A 58 -10.64 -7.51 11.97
CA HIS A 58 -11.44 -7.73 10.77
C HIS A 58 -12.61 -6.74 10.71
N ILE A 59 -12.64 -5.92 9.67
CA ILE A 59 -13.67 -4.91 9.43
C ILE A 59 -14.48 -5.29 8.20
N TYR A 60 -15.78 -5.05 8.27
CA TYR A 60 -16.67 -5.29 7.14
C TYR A 60 -16.27 -4.44 5.93
N SER A 61 -16.22 -5.07 4.76
CA SER A 61 -16.07 -4.42 3.47
C SER A 61 -17.13 -4.96 2.51
N PRO A 62 -17.92 -4.11 1.87
CA PRO A 62 -18.94 -4.52 0.91
C PRO A 62 -18.37 -4.79 -0.50
N GLU A 63 -17.05 -4.89 -0.64
CA GLU A 63 -16.33 -5.01 -1.91
C GLU A 63 -16.87 -6.12 -2.82
N LYS A 64 -17.28 -7.25 -2.25
CA LYS A 64 -17.85 -8.38 -3.02
C LYS A 64 -19.18 -8.04 -3.71
N TRP A 65 -19.88 -7.00 -3.24
CA TRP A 65 -21.20 -6.62 -3.74
C TRP A 65 -21.17 -5.39 -4.65
N ILE A 66 -20.33 -4.41 -4.33
CA ILE A 66 -20.29 -3.11 -4.99
C ILE A 66 -18.97 -2.82 -5.71
N GLY A 67 -18.07 -3.83 -5.78
CA GLY A 67 -16.76 -3.72 -6.41
C GLY A 67 -15.69 -3.13 -5.48
N SER A 68 -14.43 -3.42 -5.81
CA SER A 68 -13.28 -3.09 -4.96
C SER A 68 -13.09 -1.59 -4.75
N SER A 69 -13.26 -0.78 -5.79
CA SER A 69 -13.03 0.66 -5.69
C SER A 69 -14.00 1.33 -4.72
N VAL A 70 -15.32 1.08 -4.86
CA VAL A 70 -16.32 1.67 -3.96
C VAL A 70 -16.28 1.02 -2.57
N GLY A 71 -16.05 -0.29 -2.53
CA GLY A 71 -15.95 -1.04 -1.28
C GLY A 71 -14.82 -0.57 -0.37
N SER A 72 -13.69 -0.12 -0.96
CA SER A 72 -12.57 0.42 -0.20
C SER A 72 -12.94 1.67 0.59
N PHE A 73 -13.75 2.59 0.03
CA PHE A 73 -14.20 3.78 0.77
C PHE A 73 -14.98 3.40 2.04
N PHE A 74 -15.88 2.42 1.95
CA PHE A 74 -16.63 1.94 3.11
C PHE A 74 -15.72 1.26 4.13
N TYR A 75 -14.82 0.43 3.65
CA TYR A 75 -13.89 -0.29 4.51
C TYR A 75 -12.98 0.70 5.28
N ASP A 76 -12.40 1.68 4.60
CA ASP A 76 -11.54 2.68 5.21
C ASP A 76 -12.30 3.58 6.18
N PHE A 77 -13.53 3.98 5.82
CA PHE A 77 -14.39 4.74 6.72
C PHE A 77 -14.69 3.97 8.01
N LEU A 78 -15.05 2.68 7.90
CA LEU A 78 -15.34 1.84 9.07
C LEU A 78 -14.09 1.55 9.90
N SER A 79 -12.95 1.33 9.26
CA SER A 79 -11.65 1.12 9.91
C SER A 79 -11.23 2.36 10.69
N LEU A 80 -11.28 3.53 10.08
CA LEU A 80 -10.95 4.80 10.74
C LEU A 80 -11.93 5.11 11.87
N ARG A 81 -13.23 4.89 11.67
CA ARG A 81 -14.24 5.06 12.73
C ARG A 81 -13.96 4.15 13.94
N ASP A 82 -13.62 2.89 13.68
CA ASP A 82 -13.28 1.95 14.75
C ASP A 82 -12.01 2.39 15.49
N ALA A 83 -10.96 2.76 14.76
CA ALA A 83 -9.71 3.25 15.33
C ALA A 83 -9.89 4.50 16.20
N LEU A 84 -10.74 5.43 15.78
CA LEU A 84 -10.98 6.67 16.54
C LEU A 84 -11.91 6.50 17.75
N LYS A 85 -12.86 5.55 17.69
CA LYS A 85 -13.91 5.45 18.70
C LYS A 85 -13.69 4.37 19.73
N LYS A 86 -13.02 3.28 19.36
CA LYS A 86 -12.92 2.12 20.24
C LYS A 86 -11.57 1.96 20.93
N GLU A 87 -10.54 2.62 20.42
CA GLU A 87 -9.19 2.50 20.98
C GLU A 87 -8.46 3.84 20.96
N LYS A 88 -7.47 3.95 21.85
CA LYS A 88 -6.56 5.10 21.87
C LYS A 88 -5.26 4.69 21.19
N PHE A 89 -5.05 5.18 19.99
CA PHE A 89 -3.79 5.04 19.28
C PHE A 89 -2.92 6.28 19.43
N ASP A 90 -1.61 6.10 19.36
CA ASP A 90 -0.65 7.20 19.27
C ASP A 90 -0.49 7.62 17.80
N ILE A 91 -0.48 6.63 16.90
CA ILE A 91 -0.30 6.82 15.45
C ILE A 91 -1.34 5.98 14.70
N ILE A 92 -1.93 6.55 13.67
CA ILE A 92 -2.67 5.84 12.62
C ILE A 92 -1.86 5.99 11.34
N TYR A 93 -1.39 4.86 10.81
CA TYR A 93 -0.67 4.75 9.56
C TYR A 93 -1.63 4.34 8.44
N GLU A 94 -1.71 5.15 7.42
CA GLU A 94 -2.51 4.93 6.21
C GLU A 94 -1.64 4.40 5.08
N ALA A 95 -1.99 3.24 4.55
CA ALA A 95 -1.28 2.62 3.45
C ALA A 95 -1.84 3.09 2.09
N GLY A 96 -1.73 4.37 1.81
CA GLY A 96 -2.27 4.98 0.59
C GLY A 96 -3.36 6.01 0.89
N TYR A 97 -3.68 6.85 -0.09
CA TYR A 97 -4.61 7.97 0.11
C TYR A 97 -5.92 7.86 -0.68
N THR A 98 -6.03 6.92 -1.61
CA THR A 98 -7.07 6.94 -2.65
C THR A 98 -8.49 6.60 -2.19
N SER A 99 -8.70 6.15 -0.97
CA SER A 99 -10.05 5.81 -0.48
C SER A 99 -10.34 6.37 0.92
N ILE A 100 -9.31 6.85 1.62
CA ILE A 100 -9.45 7.31 3.00
C ILE A 100 -9.87 8.78 3.12
N VAL A 101 -9.64 9.59 2.10
CA VAL A 101 -9.83 11.04 2.16
C VAL A 101 -11.26 11.47 2.53
N PRO A 102 -12.34 10.88 2.02
CA PRO A 102 -13.67 11.20 2.47
C PRO A 102 -13.88 10.99 3.97
N ALA A 103 -13.29 9.91 4.53
CA ALA A 103 -13.31 9.65 5.97
C ALA A 103 -12.49 10.70 6.75
N TYR A 104 -11.34 11.12 6.24
CA TYR A 104 -10.54 12.20 6.83
C TYR A 104 -11.34 13.52 6.96
N ILE A 105 -12.09 13.87 5.94
CA ILE A 105 -12.94 15.06 5.94
C ILE A 105 -14.10 14.90 6.93
N TRP A 106 -14.78 13.74 6.89
CA TRP A 106 -15.90 13.44 7.78
C TRP A 106 -15.52 13.52 9.26
N PHE A 107 -14.42 12.92 9.65
CA PHE A 107 -13.93 12.94 11.02
C PHE A 107 -13.11 14.18 11.38
N ASN A 108 -12.94 15.10 10.43
CA ASN A 108 -12.18 16.35 10.60
C ASN A 108 -10.76 16.09 11.16
N VAL A 109 -10.08 15.11 10.59
CA VAL A 109 -8.78 14.59 11.06
C VAL A 109 -7.74 15.70 11.26
N LYS A 110 -7.75 16.74 10.42
CA LYS A 110 -6.86 17.91 10.55
C LYS A 110 -6.92 18.59 11.92
N ARG A 111 -8.04 18.51 12.63
CA ARG A 111 -8.23 19.14 13.96
C ARG A 111 -7.93 18.19 15.13
N ILE A 112 -7.68 16.91 14.85
CA ILE A 112 -7.35 15.91 15.84
C ILE A 112 -5.87 16.06 16.19
N LYS A 113 -5.55 16.31 17.46
CA LYS A 113 -4.16 16.35 17.95
C LYS A 113 -3.53 14.96 18.06
N TYR A 114 -4.31 14.00 18.51
CA TYR A 114 -3.92 12.59 18.69
C TYR A 114 -5.12 11.70 18.37
N PRO A 115 -4.93 10.58 17.68
CA PRO A 115 -3.64 10.05 17.17
C PRO A 115 -3.02 10.92 16.05
N LEU A 116 -1.71 10.76 15.85
CA LEU A 116 -1.03 11.35 14.69
C LEU A 116 -1.36 10.54 13.43
N PHE A 117 -1.74 11.22 12.38
CA PHE A 117 -2.05 10.59 11.08
C PHE A 117 -0.84 10.67 10.17
N THR A 118 -0.38 9.52 9.72
CA THR A 118 0.75 9.36 8.82
C THR A 118 0.29 8.64 7.56
N THR A 119 0.39 9.30 6.42
CA THR A 119 -0.12 8.75 5.15
C THR A 119 1.04 8.43 4.21
N ASN A 120 1.09 7.20 3.73
CA ASN A 120 1.98 6.82 2.64
C ASN A 120 1.40 7.37 1.32
N MET A 121 2.20 8.24 0.71
CA MET A 121 1.84 8.93 -0.53
C MET A 121 2.35 8.15 -1.73
N ASP A 122 2.00 6.88 -1.84
CA ASP A 122 2.32 6.02 -2.97
C ASP A 122 2.38 6.79 -4.31
N GLY A 123 2.60 6.16 -5.43
CA GLY A 123 2.79 6.81 -6.72
C GLY A 123 1.76 7.89 -7.10
N LEU A 124 1.96 8.53 -8.22
CA LEU A 124 1.05 9.55 -8.75
C LEU A 124 -0.20 8.89 -9.34
N GLU A 125 -1.06 8.35 -8.47
CA GLU A 125 -2.23 7.54 -8.83
C GLU A 125 -3.15 8.23 -9.84
N TYR A 126 -3.29 9.56 -9.78
CA TYR A 126 -4.09 10.32 -10.74
C TYR A 126 -3.55 10.30 -12.18
N LYS A 127 -2.26 9.93 -12.39
CA LYS A 127 -1.65 9.82 -13.72
C LYS A 127 -1.89 8.46 -14.38
N ARG A 128 -2.48 7.49 -13.67
CA ARG A 128 -2.67 6.14 -14.22
C ARG A 128 -3.62 6.16 -15.39
N THR A 129 -3.17 5.59 -16.50
CA THR A 129 -3.88 5.61 -17.80
C THR A 129 -5.17 4.79 -17.79
N LYS A 130 -5.30 3.83 -16.86
CA LYS A 130 -6.52 3.06 -16.68
C LYS A 130 -7.71 3.88 -16.20
N PHE A 131 -7.47 5.06 -15.64
CA PHE A 131 -8.52 5.92 -15.14
C PHE A 131 -9.02 6.89 -16.20
N ASN A 132 -10.34 7.04 -16.31
CA ASN A 132 -10.91 8.11 -17.11
C ASN A 132 -10.65 9.49 -16.47
N ARG A 133 -10.85 10.57 -17.26
CA ARG A 133 -10.53 11.94 -16.82
C ARG A 133 -11.25 12.41 -15.55
N TRP A 134 -12.44 11.88 -15.27
CA TRP A 134 -13.20 12.23 -14.07
C TRP A 134 -12.60 11.57 -12.84
N VAL A 135 -12.26 10.29 -12.94
CA VAL A 135 -11.57 9.56 -11.88
C VAL A 135 -10.20 10.16 -11.61
N GLN A 136 -9.44 10.51 -12.65
CA GLN A 136 -8.13 11.18 -12.49
C GLN A 136 -8.27 12.52 -11.71
N LYS A 137 -9.28 13.34 -12.04
CA LYS A 137 -9.55 14.58 -11.30
C LYS A 137 -9.95 14.32 -9.85
N PHE A 138 -10.74 13.29 -9.60
CA PHE A 138 -11.15 12.90 -8.25
C PHE A 138 -9.94 12.43 -7.44
N VAL A 139 -9.12 11.52 -7.97
CA VAL A 139 -7.90 11.03 -7.30
C VAL A 139 -6.90 12.18 -7.07
N PHE A 140 -6.79 13.11 -8.01
CA PHE A 140 -5.98 14.31 -7.81
C PHE A 140 -6.51 15.21 -6.67
N TRP A 141 -7.82 15.31 -6.53
CA TRP A 141 -8.43 16.00 -5.39
C TRP A 141 -8.14 15.25 -4.07
N GLU A 142 -8.21 13.91 -4.06
CA GLU A 142 -7.85 13.09 -2.90
C GLU A 142 -6.38 13.31 -2.49
N GLU A 143 -5.44 13.33 -3.45
CA GLU A 143 -4.04 13.66 -3.19
C GLU A 143 -3.89 14.98 -2.43
N ARG A 144 -4.53 16.04 -2.93
CA ARG A 144 -4.49 17.37 -2.29
C ARG A 144 -5.07 17.36 -0.89
N MET A 145 -6.15 16.61 -0.69
CA MET A 145 -6.81 16.52 0.62
C MET A 145 -5.98 15.66 1.59
N ALA A 146 -5.37 14.59 1.13
CA ALA A 146 -4.45 13.79 1.93
C ALA A 146 -3.27 14.64 2.45
N VAL A 147 -2.61 15.38 1.56
CA VAL A 147 -1.54 16.34 1.94
C VAL A 147 -2.02 17.35 2.98
N LYS A 148 -3.24 17.85 2.85
CA LYS A 148 -3.81 18.86 3.75
C LYS A 148 -4.18 18.32 5.13
N HIS A 149 -4.64 17.06 5.18
CA HIS A 149 -5.21 16.47 6.39
C HIS A 149 -4.23 15.59 7.17
N SER A 150 -3.21 15.04 6.52
CA SER A 150 -2.19 14.24 7.19
C SER A 150 -1.23 15.10 8.01
N HIS A 151 -0.85 14.61 9.19
CA HIS A 151 0.19 15.24 10.02
C HIS A 151 1.56 15.03 9.40
N PHE A 152 1.83 13.79 8.95
CA PHE A 152 3.08 13.40 8.30
C PHE A 152 2.79 12.68 6.99
N LEU A 153 3.67 12.90 6.02
CA LEU A 153 3.68 12.17 4.76
C LEU A 153 4.87 11.23 4.72
N ILE A 154 4.66 10.06 4.12
CA ILE A 154 5.72 9.10 3.81
C ILE A 154 5.78 8.95 2.31
N ALA A 155 6.99 8.88 1.77
CA ALA A 155 7.28 8.57 0.38
C ALA A 155 8.22 7.36 0.33
N ASP A 156 7.93 6.41 -0.55
CA ASP A 156 8.70 5.19 -0.73
C ASP A 156 9.88 5.35 -1.71
N ASN A 157 9.87 6.45 -2.47
CA ASN A 157 11.00 6.82 -3.35
C ASN A 157 11.24 8.33 -3.35
N MET A 158 12.44 8.73 -3.76
CA MET A 158 12.86 10.14 -3.75
C MET A 158 12.08 10.99 -4.74
N GLY A 159 11.67 10.44 -5.89
CA GLY A 159 10.87 11.18 -6.86
C GLY A 159 9.50 11.60 -6.32
N ILE A 160 8.88 10.76 -5.50
CA ILE A 160 7.64 11.08 -4.79
C ILE A 160 7.89 12.10 -3.68
N HIS A 161 8.99 11.95 -2.93
CA HIS A 161 9.39 12.94 -1.92
C HIS A 161 9.54 14.34 -2.54
N ASP A 162 10.33 14.45 -3.61
CA ASP A 162 10.61 15.71 -4.30
C ASP A 162 9.34 16.32 -4.88
N TYR A 163 8.49 15.51 -5.50
CA TYR A 163 7.19 15.94 -6.03
C TYR A 163 6.32 16.63 -4.97
N TYR A 164 6.17 16.04 -3.77
CA TYR A 164 5.34 16.65 -2.71
C TYR A 164 5.99 17.91 -2.15
N LYS A 165 7.30 17.94 -2.04
CA LYS A 165 8.05 19.12 -1.62
C LYS A 165 7.91 20.27 -2.62
N GLU A 166 8.13 20.02 -3.91
CA GLU A 166 8.04 21.04 -4.97
C GLU A 166 6.62 21.55 -5.16
N LYS A 167 5.65 20.63 -5.24
CA LYS A 167 4.28 20.98 -5.58
C LYS A 167 3.49 21.57 -4.42
N TYR A 168 3.69 21.09 -3.22
CA TYR A 168 2.88 21.44 -2.04
C TYR A 168 3.66 22.12 -0.93
N GLY A 169 4.97 22.25 -1.05
CA GLY A 169 5.83 22.73 0.03
C GLY A 169 5.79 21.85 1.28
N LYS A 170 5.40 20.57 1.12
CA LYS A 170 5.21 19.62 2.23
C LYS A 170 6.31 18.58 2.22
N GLU A 171 7.11 18.57 3.27
CA GLU A 171 8.13 17.54 3.48
C GLU A 171 7.46 16.18 3.74
N SER A 172 8.02 15.12 3.17
CA SER A 172 7.69 13.74 3.47
C SER A 172 8.90 13.02 4.03
N LYS A 173 8.67 11.98 4.82
CA LYS A 173 9.75 11.10 5.26
C LYS A 173 9.98 10.02 4.20
N PHE A 174 11.18 9.93 3.67
CA PHE A 174 11.55 8.85 2.78
C PHE A 174 11.74 7.54 3.55
N LEU A 175 10.97 6.53 3.21
CA LEU A 175 11.03 5.16 3.73
C LEU A 175 10.87 4.18 2.57
N ALA A 176 11.99 3.74 2.01
CA ALA A 176 11.98 2.76 0.93
C ALA A 176 11.47 1.39 1.40
N TYR A 177 10.84 0.66 0.51
CA TYR A 177 10.60 -0.75 0.73
C TYR A 177 11.91 -1.51 0.78
N GLY A 178 11.96 -2.54 1.62
CA GLY A 178 13.07 -3.48 1.70
C GLY A 178 12.68 -4.81 1.07
N ALA A 179 13.67 -5.69 0.96
CA ALA A 179 13.49 -7.08 0.59
C ALA A 179 14.45 -7.94 1.43
N ASP A 180 14.06 -9.18 1.69
CA ASP A 180 14.98 -10.17 2.23
C ASP A 180 15.94 -10.60 1.13
N ILE A 181 17.22 -10.72 1.49
CA ILE A 181 18.23 -11.27 0.58
C ILE A 181 18.16 -12.78 0.70
N HIS A 182 17.84 -13.45 -0.38
CA HIS A 182 17.85 -14.90 -0.50
C HIS A 182 19.15 -15.31 -1.17
N GLU A 183 20.02 -15.98 -0.42
CA GLU A 183 21.28 -16.53 -0.94
C GLU A 183 21.13 -18.00 -1.33
N ASP A 184 20.13 -18.68 -0.77
CA ASP A 184 19.80 -20.07 -1.09
C ASP A 184 18.78 -20.10 -2.24
N TYR A 185 19.24 -20.42 -3.44
CA TYR A 185 18.39 -20.63 -4.60
C TYR A 185 18.62 -22.02 -5.18
N ASP A 186 17.54 -22.62 -5.66
CA ASP A 186 17.53 -23.93 -6.27
C ASP A 186 17.60 -23.79 -7.80
N GLU A 187 18.77 -24.00 -8.37
CA GLU A 187 18.96 -23.94 -9.83
C GLU A 187 18.19 -25.03 -10.57
N ASP A 188 17.81 -26.12 -9.89
CA ASP A 188 17.04 -27.20 -10.52
C ASP A 188 15.64 -26.74 -10.96
N ILE A 189 15.10 -25.69 -10.35
CA ILE A 189 13.85 -25.06 -10.78
C ILE A 189 13.96 -24.56 -12.23
N LEU A 190 15.10 -24.05 -12.66
CA LEU A 190 15.28 -23.56 -14.03
C LEU A 190 15.13 -24.68 -15.05
N LYS A 191 15.57 -25.90 -14.70
CA LYS A 191 15.48 -27.08 -15.57
C LYS A 191 14.05 -27.47 -15.87
N GLU A 192 13.10 -27.24 -14.94
CA GLU A 192 11.67 -27.48 -15.15
C GLU A 192 11.11 -26.62 -16.30
N PHE A 193 11.71 -25.46 -16.52
CA PHE A 193 11.34 -24.52 -17.57
C PHE A 193 12.25 -24.61 -18.80
N GLY A 194 13.23 -25.52 -18.81
CA GLY A 194 14.21 -25.63 -19.89
C GLY A 194 15.14 -24.42 -19.99
N LEU A 195 15.40 -23.76 -18.84
CA LEU A 195 16.23 -22.56 -18.77
C LEU A 195 17.59 -22.91 -18.11
N GLU A 196 18.60 -22.10 -18.43
CA GLU A 196 19.90 -22.12 -17.80
C GLU A 196 20.15 -20.81 -17.06
N ALA A 197 20.95 -20.85 -15.98
CA ALA A 197 21.35 -19.66 -15.26
C ALA A 197 22.00 -18.65 -16.21
N ASP A 198 21.69 -17.38 -16.04
CA ASP A 198 22.16 -16.27 -16.89
C ASP A 198 21.76 -16.36 -18.40
N GLY A 199 20.95 -17.37 -18.76
CA GLY A 199 20.51 -17.60 -20.13
C GLY A 199 19.13 -17.04 -20.46
N TYR A 200 18.49 -16.26 -19.58
CA TYR A 200 17.12 -15.76 -19.81
C TYR A 200 16.90 -14.36 -19.23
N PHE A 201 15.85 -13.71 -19.72
CA PHE A 201 15.34 -12.49 -19.16
C PHE A 201 14.02 -12.78 -18.42
N ILE A 202 13.85 -12.24 -17.22
CA ILE A 202 12.63 -12.40 -16.44
C ILE A 202 11.92 -11.05 -16.25
N VAL A 203 10.60 -11.05 -16.41
CA VAL A 203 9.74 -9.93 -16.06
C VAL A 203 8.69 -10.43 -15.07
N VAL A 204 8.71 -9.90 -13.85
CA VAL A 204 7.74 -10.22 -12.81
C VAL A 204 6.84 -9.00 -12.63
N ALA A 205 5.65 -9.04 -13.18
CA ALA A 205 4.72 -7.91 -13.15
C ALA A 205 3.27 -8.37 -13.28
N ARG A 206 2.33 -7.54 -12.81
CA ARG A 206 0.91 -7.73 -13.15
C ARG A 206 0.68 -7.43 -14.62
N LEU A 207 -0.29 -8.11 -15.23
CA LEU A 207 -0.70 -7.86 -16.63
C LEU A 207 -1.53 -6.56 -16.72
N GLU A 208 -0.91 -5.45 -16.43
CA GLU A 208 -1.50 -4.10 -16.48
C GLU A 208 -0.81 -3.28 -17.57
N PRO A 209 -1.53 -2.43 -18.31
CA PRO A 209 -0.96 -1.63 -19.39
C PRO A 209 0.25 -0.78 -18.96
N GLU A 210 0.24 -0.27 -17.72
CA GLU A 210 1.32 0.54 -17.17
C GLU A 210 2.66 -0.20 -17.05
N ASN A 211 2.64 -1.53 -17.01
CA ASN A 211 3.87 -2.34 -16.92
C ASN A 211 4.55 -2.56 -18.27
N ASN A 212 3.95 -2.11 -19.37
CA ASN A 212 4.52 -2.10 -20.72
C ASN A 212 5.11 -3.46 -21.15
N LEU A 213 4.49 -4.57 -20.78
CA LEU A 213 5.00 -5.91 -21.04
C LEU A 213 5.17 -6.20 -22.54
N PHE A 214 4.21 -5.74 -23.36
CA PHE A 214 4.32 -5.88 -24.83
C PHE A 214 5.53 -5.17 -25.37
N MET A 215 5.80 -3.93 -24.91
CA MET A 215 6.96 -3.17 -25.34
C MET A 215 8.27 -3.86 -24.91
N ALA A 216 8.31 -4.46 -23.74
CA ALA A 216 9.47 -5.22 -23.28
C ALA A 216 9.72 -6.46 -24.16
N ILE A 217 8.65 -7.21 -24.51
CA ILE A 217 8.72 -8.36 -25.41
C ILE A 217 9.15 -7.93 -26.82
N GLU A 218 8.54 -6.89 -27.39
CA GLU A 218 8.90 -6.37 -28.70
C GLU A 218 10.35 -5.87 -28.74
N GLY A 219 10.81 -5.21 -27.67
CA GLY A 219 12.20 -4.77 -27.54
C GLY A 219 13.18 -5.95 -27.51
N TYR A 220 12.84 -7.01 -26.78
CA TYR A 220 13.64 -8.23 -26.77
C TYR A 220 13.70 -8.87 -28.17
N LEU A 221 12.56 -9.06 -28.82
CA LEU A 221 12.50 -9.61 -30.18
C LEU A 221 13.28 -8.75 -31.19
N ALA A 222 13.21 -7.44 -31.09
CA ALA A 222 13.94 -6.53 -31.96
C ALA A 222 15.45 -6.51 -31.70
N SER A 223 15.91 -6.92 -30.51
CA SER A 223 17.32 -6.97 -30.17
C SER A 223 18.10 -8.06 -30.93
N GLY A 224 17.40 -9.08 -31.46
CA GLY A 224 18.02 -10.24 -32.12
C GLY A 224 18.81 -11.16 -31.18
N GLN A 225 18.72 -10.93 -29.87
CA GLN A 225 19.37 -11.78 -28.84
C GLN A 225 18.39 -12.90 -28.47
N TYR A 226 18.32 -13.89 -29.33
CA TYR A 226 17.62 -15.12 -29.03
C TYR A 226 18.60 -16.08 -28.39
N GLY A 227 18.37 -16.43 -27.12
CA GLY A 227 19.08 -17.49 -26.44
C GLY A 227 18.69 -18.86 -26.96
#